data_27b8b57ceabd39e7dcdb52c0bad7eef0
#
_entry.id   27b8b57ceabd39e7dcdb52c0bad7eef0
#
_cell.length_a   1.000
_cell.length_b   1.000
_cell.length_c   1.000
_cell.angle_alpha   90.00
_cell.angle_beta   90.00
_cell.angle_gamma   90.00
#
_symmetry.space_group_name_H-M   'P 1'
#
loop_
_entity.id
_entity.type
_entity.pdbx_description
1 polymer ?
#
loop_
_entity_poly.entity_id
_entity_poly.type
_entity_poly.pdbx_seq_one_letter_code
_entity_poly.pdbx_strand_id
1 'polypeptide(L)'
;MTISTTLFYDRAVTQLATNKSDLAALQEKVATGKEINRPSDSVDTALSVSRLKETISTIDGFSKSLNAVNDRLRIEESYIQGVSDVLTKIKTLTIQAANASYNASDRSVIALEIRELTDEIKNLANGTDPSGNHLFAGTRVRNLAYEPDADGIIRYQGDQVETNLNFTASRKSNIGRSGPDVFQSVVMGRQPEAVPAQYRLTTNANPEAGDRYALTIEGIEVAVSVEAGQTLPDVYQAIAEKINEFMTQSGLEQITASSSDTGVMIESSDGLPKKITFLAINGGSDVGDQRIQVESVNTPDPGPLRMEFFESLQEVARFIETGSQDQIQSKLYHLDQMQDISTRALADLGVEMQTIDTELALNDELKASLQATLSSEEDLDYTKTITELQARLL
;
A
#
# COMPACT_ATOMS: atom_id res chain seq x y z
N MET A 1 75.11 3.87 -51.17
CA MET A 1 74.89 4.76 -49.98
C MET A 1 73.61 5.61 -50.06
N THR A 2 72.90 5.62 -51.18
CA THR A 2 71.66 6.43 -51.32
C THR A 2 70.39 5.88 -50.59
N ILE A 3 70.34 4.56 -50.41
CA ILE A 3 69.18 3.93 -49.72
C ILE A 3 69.10 4.27 -48.21
N SER A 4 70.21 4.49 -47.54
CA SER A 4 70.33 4.85 -46.14
C SER A 4 69.78 6.29 -45.85
N THR A 5 70.01 7.23 -46.78
CA THR A 5 69.61 8.62 -46.62
C THR A 5 68.09 8.78 -46.84
N THR A 6 67.57 8.09 -47.85
CA THR A 6 66.05 8.11 -48.06
C THR A 6 65.32 7.49 -46.90
N LEU A 7 65.78 6.38 -46.38
CA LEU A 7 65.15 5.76 -45.18
C LEU A 7 65.26 6.63 -43.95
N PHE A 8 66.35 7.42 -43.81
CA PHE A 8 66.49 8.36 -42.71
C PHE A 8 65.42 9.51 -42.81
N TYR A 9 65.31 10.09 -44.05
CA TYR A 9 64.27 11.14 -44.29
C TYR A 9 62.87 10.61 -44.11
N ASP A 10 62.52 9.45 -44.58
CA ASP A 10 61.22 8.83 -44.42
C ASP A 10 60.89 8.60 -42.96
N ARG A 11 61.85 8.13 -42.17
CA ARG A 11 61.67 7.98 -40.70
C ARG A 11 61.50 9.32 -40.01
N ALA A 12 62.29 10.35 -40.40
CA ALA A 12 62.17 11.69 -39.83
C ALA A 12 60.79 12.34 -40.14
N VAL A 13 60.33 12.20 -41.39
CA VAL A 13 59.00 12.68 -41.79
C VAL A 13 57.89 11.95 -41.07
N THR A 14 57.98 10.62 -40.94
CA THR A 14 57.01 9.83 -40.19
C THR A 14 56.98 10.22 -38.72
N GLN A 15 58.14 10.42 -38.08
CA GLN A 15 58.24 10.85 -36.68
C GLN A 15 57.67 12.24 -36.48
N LEU A 16 57.91 13.19 -37.40
CA LEU A 16 57.33 14.53 -37.36
C LEU A 16 55.84 14.52 -37.53
N ALA A 17 55.32 13.68 -38.42
CA ALA A 17 53.88 13.49 -38.59
C ALA A 17 53.22 12.93 -37.35
N THR A 18 53.84 11.92 -36.71
CA THR A 18 53.37 11.30 -35.44
C THR A 18 53.37 12.33 -34.30
N ASN A 19 54.50 13.09 -34.12
CA ASN A 19 54.60 14.11 -33.10
C ASN A 19 53.52 15.23 -33.28
N LYS A 20 53.28 15.64 -34.54
CA LYS A 20 52.25 16.61 -34.85
C LYS A 20 50.82 16.10 -34.53
N SER A 21 50.55 14.84 -34.81
CA SER A 21 49.29 14.18 -34.49
C SER A 21 49.08 14.07 -32.97
N ASP A 22 50.13 13.66 -32.23
CA ASP A 22 50.11 13.53 -30.79
C ASP A 22 49.91 14.90 -30.11
N LEU A 23 50.59 15.96 -30.63
CA LEU A 23 50.43 17.33 -30.16
C LEU A 23 48.99 17.81 -30.33
N ALA A 24 48.40 17.56 -31.51
CA ALA A 24 47.02 17.91 -31.79
C ALA A 24 46.06 17.15 -30.84
N ALA A 25 46.29 15.86 -30.56
CA ALA A 25 45.49 15.11 -29.61
C ALA A 25 45.60 15.64 -28.16
N LEU A 26 46.82 16.01 -27.71
CA LEU A 26 47.01 16.64 -26.39
C LEU A 26 46.32 18.00 -26.29
N GLN A 27 46.37 18.80 -27.35
CA GLN A 27 45.67 20.08 -27.42
C GLN A 27 44.14 19.91 -27.36
N GLU A 28 43.61 18.89 -28.04
CA GLU A 28 42.20 18.52 -28.01
C GLU A 28 41.79 18.08 -26.58
N LYS A 29 42.59 17.25 -25.91
CA LYS A 29 42.35 16.87 -24.50
C LYS A 29 42.35 18.05 -23.56
N VAL A 30 43.32 18.98 -23.68
CA VAL A 30 43.37 20.20 -22.85
C VAL A 30 42.20 21.12 -23.15
N ALA A 31 41.78 21.23 -24.40
CA ALA A 31 40.64 22.07 -24.79
C ALA A 31 39.29 21.52 -24.30
N THR A 32 39.12 20.18 -24.28
CA THR A 32 37.88 19.51 -23.83
C THR A 32 37.85 19.28 -22.34
N GLY A 33 39.01 19.23 -21.68
CA GLY A 33 39.14 18.81 -20.27
C GLY A 33 38.94 17.33 -20.03
N LYS A 34 38.97 16.51 -21.10
CA LYS A 34 38.70 15.08 -21.03
C LYS A 34 39.93 14.26 -21.46
N GLU A 35 40.20 13.20 -20.71
CA GLU A 35 41.20 12.22 -21.06
C GLU A 35 40.81 11.41 -22.30
N ILE A 36 39.51 11.14 -22.44
CA ILE A 36 38.93 10.35 -23.53
C ILE A 36 37.94 11.22 -24.30
N ASN A 37 38.30 11.58 -25.54
CA ASN A 37 37.47 12.35 -26.44
C ASN A 37 36.74 11.46 -27.46
N ARG A 38 37.35 10.34 -27.81
CA ARG A 38 36.84 9.41 -28.83
C ARG A 38 36.85 7.99 -28.29
N PRO A 39 35.88 7.13 -28.65
CA PRO A 39 35.88 5.71 -28.25
C PRO A 39 37.13 4.95 -28.69
N SER A 40 37.81 5.45 -29.72
CA SER A 40 39.09 4.88 -30.20
C SER A 40 40.28 5.11 -29.27
N ASP A 41 40.19 6.10 -28.35
CA ASP A 41 41.30 6.48 -27.47
C ASP A 41 41.52 5.43 -26.38
N SER A 42 40.43 4.87 -25.85
CA SER A 42 40.41 3.69 -24.95
C SER A 42 39.04 3.03 -25.02
N VAL A 43 38.96 1.87 -25.68
CA VAL A 43 37.67 1.19 -25.87
C VAL A 43 37.04 0.75 -24.53
N ASP A 44 37.85 0.21 -23.62
CA ASP A 44 37.38 -0.29 -22.32
C ASP A 44 36.90 0.84 -21.44
N THR A 45 37.64 1.94 -21.34
CA THR A 45 37.26 3.11 -20.53
C THR A 45 36.09 3.86 -21.16
N ALA A 46 36.03 3.99 -22.49
CA ALA A 46 34.88 4.59 -23.17
C ALA A 46 33.56 3.83 -22.91
N LEU A 47 33.64 2.50 -22.81
CA LEU A 47 32.53 1.61 -22.50
C LEU A 47 32.09 1.79 -21.03
N SER A 48 33.05 1.90 -20.11
CA SER A 48 32.82 2.20 -18.68
C SER A 48 32.13 3.55 -18.51
N VAL A 49 32.69 4.61 -19.12
CA VAL A 49 32.13 5.95 -19.12
C VAL A 49 30.70 5.98 -19.67
N SER A 50 30.45 5.28 -20.79
CA SER A 50 29.11 5.20 -21.37
C SER A 50 28.09 4.55 -20.42
N ARG A 51 28.47 3.43 -19.77
CA ARG A 51 27.61 2.74 -18.79
C ARG A 51 27.35 3.59 -17.56
N LEU A 52 28.38 4.30 -17.05
CA LEU A 52 28.22 5.21 -15.91
C LEU A 52 27.23 6.33 -16.25
N LYS A 53 27.35 6.95 -17.43
CA LYS A 53 26.42 8.00 -17.90
C LYS A 53 24.99 7.46 -18.05
N GLU A 54 24.80 6.27 -18.59
CA GLU A 54 23.51 5.64 -18.71
C GLU A 54 22.89 5.36 -17.33
N THR A 55 23.70 4.85 -16.38
CA THR A 55 23.24 4.59 -15.01
C THR A 55 22.85 5.91 -14.31
N ILE A 56 23.67 6.95 -14.41
CA ILE A 56 23.38 8.27 -13.86
C ILE A 56 22.07 8.83 -14.46
N SER A 57 21.89 8.72 -15.78
CA SER A 57 20.67 9.17 -16.46
C SER A 57 19.43 8.39 -16.00
N THR A 58 19.57 7.10 -15.72
CA THR A 58 18.49 6.27 -15.19
C THR A 58 18.11 6.69 -13.78
N ILE A 59 19.08 6.95 -12.90
CA ILE A 59 18.85 7.46 -11.54
C ILE A 59 18.17 8.85 -11.59
N ASP A 60 18.61 9.73 -12.49
CA ASP A 60 17.95 11.02 -12.71
C ASP A 60 16.48 10.87 -13.14
N GLY A 61 16.20 9.88 -13.97
CA GLY A 61 14.83 9.54 -14.37
C GLY A 61 13.98 9.09 -13.16
N PHE A 62 14.51 8.22 -12.32
CA PHE A 62 13.84 7.79 -11.09
C PHE A 62 13.62 8.94 -10.12
N SER A 63 14.64 9.79 -9.88
CA SER A 63 14.52 10.94 -8.98
C SER A 63 13.45 11.94 -9.46
N LYS A 64 13.34 12.18 -10.76
CA LYS A 64 12.26 13.01 -11.35
C LYS A 64 10.88 12.40 -11.10
N SER A 65 10.77 11.08 -11.26
CA SER A 65 9.50 10.38 -11.03
C SER A 65 9.11 10.41 -9.55
N LEU A 66 10.06 10.20 -8.64
CA LEU A 66 9.84 10.31 -7.18
C LEU A 66 9.40 11.72 -6.77
N ASN A 67 10.02 12.77 -7.30
CA ASN A 67 9.61 14.15 -7.04
C ASN A 67 8.17 14.40 -7.50
N ALA A 68 7.79 13.91 -8.68
CA ALA A 68 6.43 14.08 -9.19
C ALA A 68 5.39 13.34 -8.30
N VAL A 69 5.75 12.17 -7.75
CA VAL A 69 4.91 11.46 -6.77
C VAL A 69 4.83 12.24 -5.46
N ASN A 70 5.94 12.74 -4.94
CA ASN A 70 5.97 13.53 -3.71
C ASN A 70 5.09 14.78 -3.83
N ASP A 71 5.17 15.49 -4.95
CA ASP A 71 4.31 16.65 -5.23
C ASP A 71 2.82 16.26 -5.25
N ARG A 72 2.49 15.11 -5.85
CA ARG A 72 1.12 14.58 -5.86
C ARG A 72 0.64 14.25 -4.44
N LEU A 73 1.45 13.55 -3.64
CA LEU A 73 1.08 13.19 -2.26
C LEU A 73 0.88 14.43 -1.37
N ARG A 74 1.66 15.48 -1.54
CA ARG A 74 1.46 16.77 -0.83
C ARG A 74 0.13 17.43 -1.18
N ILE A 75 -0.28 17.35 -2.43
CA ILE A 75 -1.58 17.87 -2.85
C ILE A 75 -2.69 17.01 -2.22
N GLU A 76 -2.55 15.68 -2.24
CA GLU A 76 -3.47 14.73 -1.62
C GLU A 76 -3.60 14.98 -0.11
N GLU A 77 -2.46 15.17 0.59
CA GLU A 77 -2.42 15.58 2.00
C GLU A 77 -3.23 16.84 2.28
N SER A 78 -3.07 17.87 1.44
CA SER A 78 -3.81 19.12 1.59
C SER A 78 -5.32 18.94 1.47
N TYR A 79 -5.80 18.09 0.54
CA TYR A 79 -7.22 17.80 0.41
C TYR A 79 -7.75 17.00 1.60
N ILE A 80 -7.03 15.98 2.06
CA ILE A 80 -7.46 15.17 3.22
C ILE A 80 -7.43 16.00 4.50
N GLN A 81 -6.46 16.88 4.67
CA GLN A 81 -6.43 17.83 5.78
C GLN A 81 -7.65 18.75 5.75
N GLY A 82 -8.02 19.28 4.58
CA GLY A 82 -9.23 20.06 4.40
C GLY A 82 -10.49 19.28 4.80
N VAL A 83 -10.58 18.00 4.43
CA VAL A 83 -11.70 17.12 4.86
C VAL A 83 -11.73 16.99 6.38
N SER A 84 -10.59 16.78 7.04
CA SER A 84 -10.51 16.66 8.51
C SER A 84 -10.98 17.94 9.21
N ASP A 85 -10.62 19.10 8.68
CA ASP A 85 -11.01 20.40 9.21
C ASP A 85 -12.53 20.62 9.09
N VAL A 86 -13.10 20.28 7.93
CA VAL A 86 -14.56 20.36 7.70
C VAL A 86 -15.33 19.35 8.59
N LEU A 87 -14.82 18.12 8.76
CA LEU A 87 -15.41 17.15 9.68
C LEU A 87 -15.44 17.65 11.12
N THR A 88 -14.37 18.33 11.57
CA THR A 88 -14.33 18.95 12.90
C THR A 88 -15.40 20.01 13.06
N LYS A 89 -15.67 20.81 12.02
CA LYS A 89 -16.74 21.80 12.01
C LYS A 89 -18.12 21.14 12.05
N ILE A 90 -18.36 20.09 11.24
CA ILE A 90 -19.59 19.31 11.25
C ILE A 90 -19.85 18.72 12.65
N LYS A 91 -18.81 18.14 13.27
CA LYS A 91 -18.92 17.59 14.63
C LYS A 91 -19.34 18.67 15.65
N THR A 92 -18.70 19.84 15.56
CA THR A 92 -19.06 20.97 16.46
C THR A 92 -20.51 21.39 16.29
N LEU A 93 -20.99 21.51 15.05
CA LEU A 93 -22.40 21.80 14.74
C LEU A 93 -23.35 20.70 15.23
N THR A 94 -22.97 19.46 15.11
CA THR A 94 -23.72 18.30 15.59
C THR A 94 -23.85 18.32 17.11
N ILE A 95 -22.80 18.67 17.87
CA ILE A 95 -22.82 18.84 19.32
C ILE A 95 -23.76 19.99 19.70
N GLN A 96 -23.74 21.10 18.95
CA GLN A 96 -24.66 22.22 19.19
C GLN A 96 -26.12 21.79 18.96
N ALA A 97 -26.41 21.10 17.86
CA ALA A 97 -27.74 20.60 17.54
C ALA A 97 -28.28 19.57 18.56
N ALA A 98 -27.38 18.81 19.20
CA ALA A 98 -27.71 17.85 20.26
C ALA A 98 -28.10 18.54 21.59
N ASN A 99 -27.91 19.84 21.73
CA ASN A 99 -28.27 20.58 22.94
C ASN A 99 -29.80 20.85 22.95
N ALA A 100 -30.45 20.53 24.08
CA ALA A 100 -31.90 20.70 24.27
C ALA A 100 -32.38 22.17 24.15
N SER A 101 -31.46 23.14 24.19
CA SER A 101 -31.82 24.58 24.05
C SER A 101 -32.17 24.98 22.62
N TYR A 102 -31.80 24.17 21.62
CA TYR A 102 -32.08 24.44 20.21
C TYR A 102 -33.47 23.90 19.82
N ASN A 103 -34.30 24.75 19.27
CA ASN A 103 -35.62 24.37 18.76
C ASN A 103 -35.52 23.75 17.36
N ALA A 104 -36.64 23.26 16.81
CA ALA A 104 -36.64 22.60 15.48
C ALA A 104 -36.19 23.55 14.35
N SER A 105 -36.51 24.86 14.45
CA SER A 105 -36.10 25.85 13.45
C SER A 105 -34.59 26.09 13.49
N ASP A 106 -34.00 26.17 14.68
CA ASP A 106 -32.54 26.32 14.84
C ASP A 106 -31.80 25.10 14.31
N ARG A 107 -32.34 23.90 14.60
CA ARG A 107 -31.75 22.66 14.07
C ARG A 107 -31.82 22.54 12.53
N SER A 108 -32.91 23.08 11.94
CA SER A 108 -33.01 23.08 10.47
C SER A 108 -31.95 23.96 9.80
N VAL A 109 -31.56 25.07 10.42
CA VAL A 109 -30.48 25.94 9.95
C VAL A 109 -29.15 25.23 10.08
N ILE A 110 -28.88 24.55 11.20
CA ILE A 110 -27.64 23.74 11.39
C ILE A 110 -27.61 22.61 10.37
N ALA A 111 -28.71 21.93 10.10
CA ALA A 111 -28.78 20.86 9.11
C ALA A 111 -28.44 21.37 7.69
N LEU A 112 -28.90 22.58 7.34
CA LEU A 112 -28.57 23.22 6.08
C LEU A 112 -27.05 23.50 5.99
N GLU A 113 -26.45 24.06 7.04
CA GLU A 113 -25.01 24.32 7.09
C GLU A 113 -24.20 23.00 6.96
N ILE A 114 -24.65 21.92 7.58
CA ILE A 114 -23.99 20.62 7.45
C ILE A 114 -24.10 20.06 6.02
N ARG A 115 -25.20 20.28 5.32
CA ARG A 115 -25.30 19.90 3.88
C ARG A 115 -24.31 20.65 3.02
N GLU A 116 -24.16 21.97 3.22
CA GLU A 116 -23.16 22.77 2.52
C GLU A 116 -21.72 22.29 2.82
N LEU A 117 -21.42 21.94 4.08
CA LEU A 117 -20.13 21.37 4.47
C LEU A 117 -19.92 19.96 3.88
N THR A 118 -20.99 19.18 3.72
CA THR A 118 -20.92 17.88 3.03
C THR A 118 -20.60 18.07 1.55
N ASP A 119 -21.16 19.07 0.90
CA ASP A 119 -20.84 19.43 -0.48
C ASP A 119 -19.39 19.95 -0.59
N GLU A 120 -18.89 20.66 0.41
CA GLU A 120 -17.48 21.06 0.48
C GLU A 120 -16.55 19.82 0.56
N ILE A 121 -16.86 18.84 1.40
CA ILE A 121 -16.11 17.58 1.47
C ILE A 121 -16.15 16.85 0.12
N LYS A 122 -17.32 16.79 -0.55
CA LYS A 122 -17.44 16.21 -1.89
C LYS A 122 -16.53 16.91 -2.91
N ASN A 123 -16.45 18.23 -2.85
CA ASN A 123 -15.57 18.99 -3.73
C ASN A 123 -14.09 18.71 -3.44
N LEU A 124 -13.70 18.59 -2.16
CA LEU A 124 -12.36 18.15 -1.75
C LEU A 124 -12.06 16.72 -2.21
N ALA A 125 -13.04 15.81 -2.10
CA ALA A 125 -12.92 14.43 -2.56
C ALA A 125 -12.84 14.31 -4.11
N ASN A 126 -13.26 15.34 -4.83
CA ASN A 126 -13.10 15.48 -6.27
C ASN A 126 -11.88 16.34 -6.66
N GLY A 127 -10.96 16.55 -5.71
CA GLY A 127 -9.75 17.33 -5.92
C GLY A 127 -8.91 16.81 -7.08
N THR A 128 -8.21 17.74 -7.76
CA THR A 128 -7.42 17.43 -8.95
C THR A 128 -5.95 17.79 -8.76
N ASP A 129 -5.08 17.10 -9.50
CA ASP A 129 -3.68 17.47 -9.66
C ASP A 129 -3.54 18.70 -10.60
N PRO A 130 -2.33 19.30 -10.74
CA PRO A 130 -2.08 20.40 -11.66
C PRO A 130 -2.35 20.09 -13.14
N SER A 131 -2.45 18.80 -13.49
CA SER A 131 -2.79 18.34 -14.85
C SER A 131 -4.30 18.20 -15.05
N GLY A 132 -5.11 18.43 -14.02
CA GLY A 132 -6.56 18.30 -14.05
C GLY A 132 -7.08 16.86 -13.85
N ASN A 133 -6.25 15.94 -13.40
CA ASN A 133 -6.66 14.58 -13.11
C ASN A 133 -7.18 14.47 -11.67
N HIS A 134 -8.33 13.83 -11.48
CA HIS A 134 -8.89 13.59 -10.15
C HIS A 134 -8.02 12.63 -9.35
N LEU A 135 -7.67 13.03 -8.12
CA LEU A 135 -6.72 12.31 -7.26
C LEU A 135 -7.29 10.98 -6.76
N PHE A 136 -8.57 10.96 -6.41
CA PHE A 136 -9.23 9.84 -5.73
C PHE A 136 -10.08 8.96 -6.67
N ALA A 137 -10.02 9.17 -7.99
CA ALA A 137 -10.83 8.42 -8.95
C ALA A 137 -10.20 7.07 -9.40
N GLY A 138 -9.08 6.65 -8.80
CA GLY A 138 -8.32 5.47 -9.24
C GLY A 138 -7.69 5.69 -10.60
N THR A 139 -7.91 4.78 -11.56
CA THR A 139 -7.43 4.95 -12.95
C THR A 139 -8.35 5.81 -13.81
N ARG A 140 -9.57 6.09 -13.35
CA ARG A 140 -10.55 6.93 -14.05
C ARG A 140 -10.35 8.43 -13.82
N VAL A 141 -9.12 8.88 -13.86
CA VAL A 141 -8.66 10.22 -13.48
C VAL A 141 -9.39 11.40 -14.15
N ARG A 142 -10.09 11.18 -15.26
CA ARG A 142 -10.83 12.22 -15.97
C ARG A 142 -12.30 12.35 -15.53
N ASN A 143 -12.78 11.42 -14.72
CA ASN A 143 -14.14 11.42 -14.19
C ASN A 143 -14.12 11.88 -12.75
N LEU A 144 -15.21 12.49 -12.30
CA LEU A 144 -15.39 12.80 -10.89
C LEU A 144 -15.31 11.51 -10.06
N ALA A 145 -14.62 11.59 -8.91
CA ALA A 145 -14.54 10.45 -8.00
C ALA A 145 -15.87 10.21 -7.28
N TYR A 146 -16.59 11.30 -6.96
CA TYR A 146 -17.85 11.25 -6.21
C TYR A 146 -18.93 12.11 -6.88
N GLU A 147 -20.05 11.50 -7.21
CA GLU A 147 -21.23 12.16 -7.78
C GLU A 147 -22.51 11.70 -7.08
N PRO A 148 -23.55 12.57 -6.97
CA PRO A 148 -24.85 12.14 -6.50
C PRO A 148 -25.53 11.23 -7.53
N ASP A 149 -26.15 10.14 -7.04
CA ASP A 149 -27.00 9.26 -7.84
C ASP A 149 -28.39 9.86 -8.05
N ALA A 150 -29.31 9.09 -8.65
CA ALA A 150 -30.68 9.51 -8.93
C ALA A 150 -31.49 9.86 -7.66
N ASP A 151 -31.09 9.29 -6.52
CA ASP A 151 -31.70 9.51 -5.21
C ASP A 151 -31.02 10.65 -4.43
N GLY A 152 -30.00 11.28 -5.02
CA GLY A 152 -29.21 12.34 -4.41
C GLY A 152 -28.16 11.85 -3.42
N ILE A 153 -27.90 10.54 -3.36
CA ILE A 153 -26.87 9.95 -2.52
C ILE A 153 -25.53 10.05 -3.23
N ILE A 154 -24.52 10.63 -2.56
CA ILE A 154 -23.17 10.79 -3.14
C ILE A 154 -22.47 9.43 -3.12
N ARG A 155 -22.13 8.91 -4.33
CA ARG A 155 -21.51 7.61 -4.51
C ARG A 155 -20.19 7.71 -5.26
N TYR A 156 -19.31 6.74 -4.98
CA TYR A 156 -18.06 6.61 -5.68
C TYR A 156 -18.25 6.12 -7.13
N GLN A 157 -17.65 6.84 -8.08
CA GLN A 157 -17.71 6.57 -9.53
C GLN A 157 -16.38 6.13 -10.12
N GLY A 158 -15.32 6.15 -9.32
CA GLY A 158 -13.98 5.73 -9.73
C GLY A 158 -13.81 4.21 -9.79
N ASP A 159 -12.56 3.76 -9.78
CA ASP A 159 -12.20 2.36 -9.60
C ASP A 159 -11.17 2.20 -8.48
N GLN A 160 -10.96 0.97 -8.01
CA GLN A 160 -10.02 0.64 -6.93
C GLN A 160 -8.72 0.03 -7.49
N VAL A 161 -8.35 0.39 -8.71
CA VAL A 161 -7.13 -0.10 -9.32
C VAL A 161 -5.95 0.73 -8.83
N GLU A 162 -5.02 0.07 -8.18
CA GLU A 162 -3.79 0.69 -7.70
C GLU A 162 -2.86 1.00 -8.88
N THR A 163 -2.40 2.25 -8.94
CA THR A 163 -1.38 2.65 -9.90
C THR A 163 -0.02 2.55 -9.24
N ASN A 164 0.83 1.67 -9.78
CA ASN A 164 2.17 1.45 -9.27
C ASN A 164 3.21 2.17 -10.14
N LEU A 165 4.15 2.85 -9.51
CA LEU A 165 5.33 3.44 -10.15
C LEU A 165 6.59 2.66 -9.73
N ASN A 166 7.47 2.40 -10.70
CA ASN A 166 8.80 1.87 -10.43
C ASN A 166 9.73 3.04 -10.10
N PHE A 167 10.37 3.05 -8.94
CA PHE A 167 11.40 4.05 -8.62
C PHE A 167 12.84 3.51 -8.68
N THR A 168 12.98 2.20 -8.74
CA THR A 168 14.21 1.51 -9.07
C THR A 168 13.88 0.30 -9.94
N ALA A 169 14.89 -0.40 -10.44
CA ALA A 169 14.70 -1.62 -11.21
C ALA A 169 13.94 -2.73 -10.43
N SER A 170 13.94 -2.68 -9.09
CA SER A 170 13.38 -3.73 -8.22
C SER A 170 12.30 -3.24 -7.24
N ARG A 171 12.07 -1.93 -7.11
CA ARG A 171 11.10 -1.37 -6.14
C ARG A 171 9.98 -0.62 -6.83
N LYS A 172 8.77 -0.93 -6.39
CA LYS A 172 7.53 -0.26 -6.82
C LYS A 172 6.83 0.30 -5.58
N SER A 173 6.13 1.40 -5.71
CA SER A 173 5.13 1.85 -4.75
C SER A 173 3.84 2.21 -5.42
N ASN A 174 2.79 2.18 -4.66
CA ASN A 174 1.50 2.71 -5.06
C ASN A 174 1.58 4.25 -5.06
N ILE A 175 1.13 4.88 -6.14
CA ILE A 175 1.20 6.34 -6.31
C ILE A 175 -0.14 7.04 -6.22
N GLY A 176 -1.16 6.37 -5.76
CA GLY A 176 -2.48 7.00 -5.63
C GLY A 176 -3.41 6.14 -4.80
N ARG A 177 -4.20 6.81 -3.99
CA ARG A 177 -5.28 6.18 -3.23
C ARG A 177 -6.57 6.29 -3.99
N SER A 178 -7.36 5.21 -3.98
CA SER A 178 -8.73 5.28 -4.46
C SER A 178 -9.61 6.01 -3.42
N GLY A 179 -10.75 6.53 -3.87
CA GLY A 179 -11.70 7.17 -2.96
C GLY A 179 -12.07 6.31 -1.75
N PRO A 180 -12.41 5.02 -1.91
CA PRO A 180 -12.71 4.12 -0.80
C PRO A 180 -11.56 3.86 0.18
N ASP A 181 -10.31 4.09 -0.20
CA ASP A 181 -9.17 3.97 0.72
C ASP A 181 -9.12 5.15 1.70
N VAL A 182 -9.54 6.34 1.26
CA VAL A 182 -9.53 7.58 2.04
C VAL A 182 -10.89 7.82 2.71
N PHE A 183 -11.99 7.62 1.99
CA PHE A 183 -13.37 7.84 2.44
C PHE A 183 -14.04 6.49 2.72
N GLN A 184 -13.53 5.78 3.72
CA GLN A 184 -14.00 4.45 4.07
C GLN A 184 -15.42 4.50 4.65
N SER A 185 -16.16 3.41 4.44
CA SER A 185 -17.48 3.24 5.07
C SER A 185 -17.38 3.22 6.59
N VAL A 186 -18.31 3.86 7.26
CA VAL A 186 -18.43 3.89 8.72
C VAL A 186 -19.34 2.76 9.22
N VAL A 187 -19.07 2.30 10.44
CA VAL A 187 -19.88 1.26 11.09
C VAL A 187 -21.12 1.91 11.69
N MET A 188 -22.30 1.41 11.32
CA MET A 188 -23.57 1.88 11.87
C MET A 188 -23.81 1.30 13.27
N GLY A 189 -23.72 2.19 14.26
CA GLY A 189 -24.06 1.86 15.64
C GLY A 189 -22.88 1.35 16.47
N ARG A 190 -23.08 1.36 17.80
CA ARG A 190 -22.26 0.59 18.73
C ARG A 190 -22.35 -0.85 18.28
N GLN A 191 -21.21 -1.54 18.10
CA GLN A 191 -21.27 -2.98 17.85
C GLN A 191 -22.25 -3.59 18.83
N PRO A 192 -23.29 -4.31 18.40
CA PRO A 192 -24.00 -5.17 19.32
C PRO A 192 -22.91 -6.01 19.97
N GLU A 193 -22.98 -6.18 21.28
CA GLU A 193 -22.07 -7.03 22.04
C GLU A 193 -21.84 -8.26 21.19
N ALA A 194 -20.60 -8.53 20.80
CA ALA A 194 -20.30 -9.46 19.70
C ALA A 194 -20.96 -10.80 20.06
N VAL A 195 -22.02 -11.14 19.33
CA VAL A 195 -22.67 -12.44 19.51
C VAL A 195 -21.67 -13.45 19.00
N PRO A 196 -21.18 -14.39 19.84
CA PRO A 196 -20.17 -15.34 19.42
C PRO A 196 -20.60 -16.10 18.17
N ALA A 197 -19.74 -16.18 17.17
CA ALA A 197 -19.97 -17.07 16.05
C ALA A 197 -19.90 -18.51 16.57
N GLN A 198 -20.96 -19.28 16.39
CA GLN A 198 -21.05 -20.64 16.89
C GLN A 198 -21.15 -21.64 15.74
N TYR A 199 -20.29 -22.63 15.78
CA TYR A 199 -20.28 -23.74 14.83
C TYR A 199 -20.46 -25.06 15.60
N ARG A 200 -21.38 -25.88 15.15
CA ARG A 200 -21.56 -27.22 15.68
C ARG A 200 -20.95 -28.24 14.73
N LEU A 201 -20.11 -29.08 15.30
CA LEU A 201 -19.46 -30.19 14.62
C LEU A 201 -20.09 -31.49 15.10
N THR A 202 -20.70 -32.23 14.17
CA THR A 202 -21.36 -33.51 14.48
C THR A 202 -20.91 -34.60 13.52
N THR A 203 -20.88 -35.84 13.98
CA THR A 203 -20.66 -36.99 13.11
C THR A 203 -21.70 -38.09 13.40
N ASN A 204 -22.09 -38.79 12.36
CA ASN A 204 -23.01 -39.91 12.45
C ASN A 204 -22.28 -41.27 12.43
N ALA A 205 -20.96 -41.27 12.38
CA ALA A 205 -20.15 -42.49 12.33
C ALA A 205 -19.74 -42.93 13.72
N ASN A 206 -19.78 -44.24 14.00
CA ASN A 206 -19.11 -44.82 15.17
C ASN A 206 -17.59 -44.73 14.93
N PRO A 207 -16.82 -44.23 15.91
CA PRO A 207 -15.38 -44.17 15.80
C PRO A 207 -14.76 -45.57 15.81
N GLU A 208 -13.84 -45.86 14.91
CA GLU A 208 -13.05 -47.06 14.86
C GLU A 208 -11.58 -46.76 15.20
N ALA A 209 -10.91 -47.75 15.82
CA ALA A 209 -9.50 -47.57 16.17
C ALA A 209 -8.65 -47.34 14.91
N GLY A 210 -7.90 -46.22 14.89
CA GLY A 210 -7.08 -45.78 13.76
C GLY A 210 -7.75 -44.73 12.90
N ASP A 211 -8.99 -44.36 13.14
CA ASP A 211 -9.62 -43.20 12.51
C ASP A 211 -8.90 -41.91 12.91
N ARG A 212 -8.79 -40.98 11.97
CA ARG A 212 -8.22 -39.65 12.22
C ARG A 212 -9.22 -38.58 11.82
N TYR A 213 -9.59 -37.78 12.79
CA TYR A 213 -10.41 -36.59 12.57
C TYR A 213 -9.51 -35.36 12.47
N ALA A 214 -9.48 -34.71 11.31
CA ALA A 214 -8.72 -33.51 11.10
C ALA A 214 -9.64 -32.38 10.67
N LEU A 215 -9.46 -31.20 11.23
CA LEU A 215 -10.16 -29.98 10.85
C LEU A 215 -9.16 -28.82 10.72
N THR A 216 -9.48 -27.89 9.86
CA THR A 216 -8.68 -26.68 9.69
C THR A 216 -9.51 -25.48 10.13
N ILE A 217 -9.01 -24.72 11.09
CA ILE A 217 -9.60 -23.46 11.56
C ILE A 217 -8.65 -22.34 11.21
N GLU A 218 -9.08 -21.37 10.38
CA GLU A 218 -8.24 -20.26 9.93
C GLU A 218 -6.88 -20.72 9.34
N GLY A 219 -6.85 -21.88 8.67
CA GLY A 219 -5.64 -22.44 8.09
C GLY A 219 -4.77 -23.27 9.05
N ILE A 220 -5.14 -23.36 10.31
CA ILE A 220 -4.44 -24.20 11.32
C ILE A 220 -5.10 -25.58 11.35
N GLU A 221 -4.33 -26.62 11.06
CA GLU A 221 -4.81 -28.01 11.12
C GLU A 221 -4.80 -28.52 12.56
N VAL A 222 -5.94 -28.98 13.01
CA VAL A 222 -6.13 -29.69 14.30
C VAL A 222 -6.54 -31.11 13.99
N ALA A 223 -5.79 -32.09 14.46
CA ALA A 223 -6.07 -33.51 14.21
C ALA A 223 -6.07 -34.36 15.49
N VAL A 224 -7.03 -35.27 15.55
CA VAL A 224 -7.19 -36.26 16.64
C VAL A 224 -7.26 -37.64 16.04
N SER A 225 -6.52 -38.61 16.60
CA SER A 225 -6.59 -40.02 16.24
C SER A 225 -7.40 -40.80 17.27
N VAL A 226 -8.24 -41.71 16.80
CA VAL A 226 -9.10 -42.54 17.66
C VAL A 226 -8.34 -43.75 18.17
N GLU A 227 -8.38 -43.97 19.47
CA GLU A 227 -7.83 -45.14 20.12
C GLU A 227 -8.88 -46.24 20.27
N ALA A 228 -8.43 -47.47 20.46
CA ALA A 228 -9.34 -48.63 20.62
C ALA A 228 -10.23 -48.48 21.87
N GLY A 229 -11.55 -48.56 21.69
CA GLY A 229 -12.53 -48.50 22.77
C GLY A 229 -13.04 -47.09 23.11
N GLN A 230 -12.62 -46.07 22.40
CA GLN A 230 -13.18 -44.72 22.54
C GLN A 230 -14.59 -44.65 21.97
N THR A 231 -15.46 -43.92 22.66
CA THR A 231 -16.81 -43.59 22.22
C THR A 231 -16.86 -42.24 21.51
N LEU A 232 -17.96 -41.94 20.81
CA LEU A 232 -18.14 -40.63 20.17
C LEU A 232 -17.95 -39.44 21.13
N PRO A 233 -18.52 -39.42 22.34
CA PRO A 233 -18.27 -38.38 23.32
C PRO A 233 -16.79 -38.21 23.68
N ASP A 234 -16.03 -39.33 23.80
CA ASP A 234 -14.58 -39.26 24.09
C ASP A 234 -13.82 -38.59 22.95
N VAL A 235 -14.20 -38.87 21.69
CA VAL A 235 -13.61 -38.24 20.48
C VAL A 235 -13.96 -36.79 20.43
N TYR A 236 -15.20 -36.39 20.72
CA TYR A 236 -15.60 -34.97 20.77
C TYR A 236 -14.85 -34.22 21.86
N GLN A 237 -14.65 -34.82 23.01
CA GLN A 237 -13.85 -34.23 24.09
C GLN A 237 -12.40 -34.00 23.62
N ALA A 238 -11.77 -35.02 23.03
CA ALA A 238 -10.40 -34.91 22.52
C ALA A 238 -10.25 -33.82 21.43
N ILE A 239 -11.25 -33.71 20.55
CA ILE A 239 -11.27 -32.66 19.53
C ILE A 239 -11.35 -31.25 20.18
N ALA A 240 -12.26 -31.08 21.16
CA ALA A 240 -12.43 -29.78 21.82
C ALA A 240 -11.17 -29.36 22.60
N GLU A 241 -10.56 -30.31 23.36
CA GLU A 241 -9.31 -30.05 24.08
C GLU A 241 -8.18 -29.69 23.12
N LYS A 242 -8.07 -30.39 21.99
CA LYS A 242 -7.02 -30.16 21.01
C LYS A 242 -7.20 -28.81 20.30
N ILE A 243 -8.43 -28.40 19.99
CA ILE A 243 -8.71 -27.06 19.45
C ILE A 243 -8.25 -26.02 20.45
N ASN A 244 -8.64 -26.08 21.70
CA ASN A 244 -8.28 -25.11 22.73
C ASN A 244 -6.77 -25.03 22.94
N GLU A 245 -6.06 -26.16 22.93
CA GLU A 245 -4.60 -26.22 23.03
C GLU A 245 -3.94 -25.45 21.85
N PHE A 246 -4.33 -25.78 20.62
CA PHE A 246 -3.74 -25.17 19.42
C PHE A 246 -4.10 -23.70 19.26
N MET A 247 -5.34 -23.29 19.58
CA MET A 247 -5.76 -21.91 19.49
C MET A 247 -4.99 -21.03 20.48
N THR A 248 -4.77 -21.51 21.70
CA THR A 248 -3.93 -20.81 22.69
C THR A 248 -2.48 -20.70 22.22
N GLN A 249 -1.89 -21.77 21.69
CA GLN A 249 -0.51 -21.75 21.16
C GLN A 249 -0.34 -20.82 19.94
N SER A 250 -1.39 -20.64 19.16
CA SER A 250 -1.39 -19.82 17.96
C SER A 250 -1.79 -18.36 18.20
N GLY A 251 -2.07 -17.97 19.45
CA GLY A 251 -2.50 -16.61 19.80
C GLY A 251 -3.94 -16.27 19.38
N LEU A 252 -4.76 -17.29 19.11
CA LEU A 252 -6.17 -17.17 18.72
C LEU A 252 -7.10 -17.52 19.89
N GLU A 253 -6.82 -16.97 21.07
CA GLU A 253 -7.56 -17.25 22.32
C GLU A 253 -9.05 -16.87 22.27
N GLN A 254 -9.45 -16.06 21.27
CA GLN A 254 -10.86 -15.73 21.01
C GLN A 254 -11.68 -16.93 20.48
N ILE A 255 -11.03 -18.01 20.02
CA ILE A 255 -11.68 -19.23 19.55
C ILE A 255 -11.60 -20.27 20.66
N THR A 256 -12.76 -20.74 21.10
CA THR A 256 -12.88 -21.77 22.14
C THR A 256 -13.76 -22.93 21.66
N ALA A 257 -13.50 -24.12 22.15
CA ALA A 257 -14.30 -25.29 21.83
C ALA A 257 -14.79 -26.00 23.12
N SER A 258 -16.04 -26.41 23.08
CA SER A 258 -16.66 -27.25 24.14
C SER A 258 -17.26 -28.49 23.54
N SER A 259 -17.17 -29.62 24.25
CA SER A 259 -17.75 -30.92 23.83
C SER A 259 -19.09 -31.20 24.52
N SER A 260 -19.93 -31.91 23.82
CA SER A 260 -21.16 -32.50 24.34
C SER A 260 -21.34 -33.91 23.80
N ASP A 261 -22.29 -34.67 24.33
CA ASP A 261 -22.60 -36.02 23.84
C ASP A 261 -23.03 -36.07 22.37
N THR A 262 -23.42 -34.93 21.80
CA THR A 262 -23.95 -34.84 20.44
C THR A 262 -23.02 -34.10 19.45
N GLY A 263 -21.88 -33.59 19.92
CA GLY A 263 -20.96 -32.86 19.04
C GLY A 263 -20.00 -31.90 19.76
N VAL A 264 -19.18 -31.21 18.98
CA VAL A 264 -18.30 -30.16 19.47
C VAL A 264 -18.88 -28.79 19.05
N MET A 265 -19.00 -27.89 20.02
CA MET A 265 -19.34 -26.50 19.77
C MET A 265 -18.06 -25.67 19.73
N ILE A 266 -17.84 -24.94 18.64
CA ILE A 266 -16.73 -24.01 18.47
C ILE A 266 -17.31 -22.61 18.51
N GLU A 267 -16.81 -21.76 19.39
CA GLU A 267 -17.25 -20.37 19.57
C GLU A 267 -16.12 -19.41 19.27
N SER A 268 -16.42 -18.32 18.56
CA SER A 268 -15.51 -17.21 18.36
C SER A 268 -16.06 -15.96 19.04
N SER A 269 -15.40 -15.52 20.12
CA SER A 269 -15.84 -14.40 20.94
C SER A 269 -15.71 -13.03 20.25
N ASP A 270 -14.94 -12.93 19.13
CA ASP A 270 -14.78 -11.72 18.34
C ASP A 270 -15.99 -11.43 17.42
N GLY A 271 -16.97 -12.33 17.38
CA GLY A 271 -18.17 -12.19 16.55
C GLY A 271 -17.92 -12.27 15.04
N LEU A 272 -16.70 -12.60 14.61
CA LEU A 272 -16.37 -12.75 13.19
C LEU A 272 -16.53 -14.19 12.71
N PRO A 273 -17.11 -14.41 11.51
CA PRO A 273 -17.20 -15.73 10.92
C PRO A 273 -15.79 -16.31 10.69
N LYS A 274 -15.59 -17.56 11.09
CA LYS A 274 -14.33 -18.29 10.93
C LYS A 274 -14.42 -19.30 9.80
N LYS A 275 -13.32 -19.41 9.04
CA LYS A 275 -13.23 -20.44 8.00
C LYS A 275 -12.87 -21.77 8.64
N ILE A 276 -13.87 -22.64 8.80
CA ILE A 276 -13.69 -24.00 9.30
C ILE A 276 -13.85 -24.97 8.13
N THR A 277 -12.81 -25.75 7.85
CA THR A 277 -12.84 -26.79 6.83
C THR A 277 -12.52 -28.12 7.50
N PHE A 278 -13.30 -29.12 7.21
CA PHE A 278 -13.12 -30.43 7.78
C PHE A 278 -12.49 -31.42 6.78
N LEU A 279 -11.53 -32.19 7.24
CA LEU A 279 -10.91 -33.33 6.55
C LEU A 279 -11.00 -34.54 7.45
N ALA A 280 -11.88 -35.50 7.15
CA ALA A 280 -11.83 -36.81 7.76
C ALA A 280 -10.87 -37.70 6.98
N ILE A 281 -9.86 -38.24 7.64
CA ILE A 281 -8.96 -39.24 7.07
C ILE A 281 -9.22 -40.51 7.83
N ASN A 282 -9.89 -41.48 7.21
CA ASN A 282 -10.14 -42.81 7.79
C ASN A 282 -8.90 -43.69 7.64
N GLY A 283 -8.47 -44.31 8.70
CA GLY A 283 -7.45 -45.40 8.70
C GLY A 283 -7.97 -46.74 8.17
N GLY A 284 -9.28 -46.87 7.94
CA GLY A 284 -9.95 -48.08 7.48
C GLY A 284 -10.42 -47.99 6.03
N SER A 285 -10.74 -49.12 5.41
CA SER A 285 -10.92 -49.38 3.99
C SER A 285 -12.16 -48.76 3.31
N ASP A 286 -12.87 -47.82 3.91
CA ASP A 286 -14.02 -47.15 3.31
C ASP A 286 -13.78 -45.66 3.11
N VAL A 287 -13.22 -45.36 1.96
CA VAL A 287 -13.05 -44.03 1.43
C VAL A 287 -14.38 -43.60 0.77
N GLY A 288 -15.36 -43.13 1.54
CA GLY A 288 -16.59 -42.78 0.83
C GLY A 288 -17.65 -42.00 1.60
N ASP A 289 -17.56 -41.89 2.92
CA ASP A 289 -18.62 -41.24 3.66
C ASP A 289 -18.12 -40.02 4.46
N GLN A 290 -18.41 -38.84 3.93
CA GLN A 290 -18.24 -37.57 4.61
C GLN A 290 -19.28 -37.45 5.73
N ARG A 291 -18.98 -38.06 6.90
CA ARG A 291 -19.93 -38.17 8.00
C ARG A 291 -19.81 -37.06 9.03
N ILE A 292 -19.02 -36.02 8.76
CA ILE A 292 -18.92 -34.87 9.66
C ILE A 292 -19.57 -33.68 9.00
N GLN A 293 -20.56 -33.17 9.70
CA GLN A 293 -21.28 -31.96 9.30
C GLN A 293 -20.80 -30.82 10.20
N VAL A 294 -20.42 -29.72 9.58
CA VAL A 294 -20.21 -28.46 10.27
C VAL A 294 -21.45 -27.59 10.01
N GLU A 295 -22.26 -27.42 11.03
CA GLU A 295 -23.44 -26.58 10.98
C GLU A 295 -23.12 -25.26 11.67
N SER A 296 -23.34 -24.16 10.97
CA SER A 296 -23.32 -22.83 11.61
C SER A 296 -24.60 -22.69 12.44
N VAL A 297 -24.46 -22.67 13.75
CA VAL A 297 -25.60 -22.54 14.69
C VAL A 297 -26.02 -21.08 14.85
N ASN A 298 -25.04 -20.20 14.81
CA ASN A 298 -25.24 -18.77 14.83
C ASN A 298 -24.28 -18.16 13.85
N THR A 299 -24.76 -17.79 12.65
CA THR A 299 -24.00 -16.92 11.78
C THR A 299 -24.09 -15.55 12.40
N PRO A 300 -22.95 -14.91 12.75
CA PRO A 300 -22.97 -13.48 12.96
C PRO A 300 -23.65 -12.87 11.76
N ASP A 301 -24.55 -11.95 12.03
CA ASP A 301 -25.09 -11.06 11.02
C ASP A 301 -23.93 -10.61 10.11
N PRO A 302 -24.08 -10.47 8.77
CA PRO A 302 -22.97 -10.27 7.83
C PRO A 302 -22.21 -8.96 8.09
N GLY A 303 -21.56 -8.89 9.21
CA GLY A 303 -20.79 -7.76 9.75
C GLY A 303 -21.67 -6.57 10.13
N PRO A 304 -21.14 -5.62 10.88
CA PRO A 304 -21.86 -4.40 11.22
C PRO A 304 -22.29 -3.73 9.92
N LEU A 305 -23.60 -3.39 9.81
CA LEU A 305 -24.12 -2.61 8.71
C LEU A 305 -23.17 -1.42 8.50
N ARG A 306 -22.51 -1.38 7.36
CA ARG A 306 -21.64 -0.28 7.01
C ARG A 306 -22.40 0.68 6.12
N MET A 307 -22.26 1.94 6.39
CA MET A 307 -22.79 3.02 5.58
C MET A 307 -21.64 3.71 4.86
N GLU A 308 -21.81 4.05 3.60
CA GLU A 308 -20.82 4.80 2.87
C GLU A 308 -20.57 6.16 3.52
N PHE A 309 -19.34 6.65 3.41
CA PHE A 309 -18.88 7.87 4.07
C PHE A 309 -19.83 9.05 3.83
N PHE A 310 -20.14 9.35 2.58
CA PHE A 310 -21.01 10.47 2.23
C PHE A 310 -22.48 10.25 2.62
N GLU A 311 -22.97 9.03 2.47
CA GLU A 311 -24.32 8.67 2.92
C GLU A 311 -24.48 8.91 4.43
N SER A 312 -23.45 8.58 5.21
CA SER A 312 -23.44 8.84 6.65
C SER A 312 -23.44 10.34 6.98
N LEU A 313 -22.71 11.18 6.21
CA LEU A 313 -22.77 12.64 6.38
C LEU A 313 -24.15 13.21 6.05
N GLN A 314 -24.76 12.77 4.96
CA GLN A 314 -26.11 13.16 4.58
C GLN A 314 -27.14 12.72 5.64
N GLU A 315 -26.93 11.55 6.23
CA GLU A 315 -27.74 11.05 7.32
C GLU A 315 -27.62 11.90 8.61
N VAL A 316 -26.38 12.35 8.94
CA VAL A 316 -26.15 13.30 10.06
C VAL A 316 -27.06 14.54 9.89
N ALA A 317 -27.02 15.17 8.72
CA ALA A 317 -27.85 16.36 8.44
C ALA A 317 -29.36 16.06 8.58
N ARG A 318 -29.81 14.92 8.08
CA ARG A 318 -31.21 14.48 8.18
C ARG A 318 -31.66 14.28 9.64
N PHE A 319 -30.84 13.61 10.45
CA PHE A 319 -31.18 13.37 11.87
C PHE A 319 -31.16 14.66 12.71
N ILE A 320 -30.33 15.63 12.38
CA ILE A 320 -30.35 16.95 13.03
C ILE A 320 -31.68 17.65 12.75
N GLU A 321 -32.22 17.54 11.55
CA GLU A 321 -33.47 18.17 11.16
C GLU A 321 -34.70 17.49 11.77
N THR A 322 -34.75 16.14 11.73
CA THR A 322 -35.96 15.36 12.02
C THR A 322 -35.85 14.43 13.23
N GLY A 323 -34.63 14.19 13.72
CA GLY A 323 -34.37 13.20 14.76
C GLY A 323 -34.57 13.70 16.18
N SER A 324 -34.63 12.73 17.10
CA SER A 324 -34.57 13.01 18.54
C SER A 324 -33.14 13.37 18.97
N GLN A 325 -32.99 13.95 20.17
CA GLN A 325 -31.70 14.30 20.73
C GLN A 325 -30.77 13.10 20.84
N ASP A 326 -31.27 11.95 21.27
CA ASP A 326 -30.47 10.70 21.37
C ASP A 326 -29.99 10.21 20.01
N GLN A 327 -30.83 10.33 18.97
CA GLN A 327 -30.45 10.00 17.59
C GLN A 327 -29.36 10.91 17.07
N ILE A 328 -29.40 12.21 17.34
CA ILE A 328 -28.37 13.17 16.98
C ILE A 328 -27.04 12.82 17.69
N GLN A 329 -27.10 12.51 19.00
CA GLN A 329 -25.93 12.11 19.77
C GLN A 329 -25.27 10.82 19.21
N SER A 330 -26.10 9.87 18.78
CA SER A 330 -25.56 8.63 18.18
C SER A 330 -24.71 8.88 16.91
N LYS A 331 -24.98 9.98 16.18
CA LYS A 331 -24.23 10.34 14.99
C LYS A 331 -22.83 10.92 15.26
N LEU A 332 -22.57 11.37 16.49
CA LEU A 332 -21.21 11.78 16.88
C LEU A 332 -20.22 10.65 16.77
N TYR A 333 -20.63 9.40 17.05
CA TYR A 333 -19.80 8.23 16.88
C TYR A 333 -19.37 8.01 15.40
N HIS A 334 -20.28 8.26 14.45
CA HIS A 334 -19.97 8.18 13.03
C HIS A 334 -18.93 9.24 12.62
N LEU A 335 -19.09 10.46 13.13
CA LEU A 335 -18.16 11.57 12.87
C LEU A 335 -16.78 11.29 13.49
N ASP A 336 -16.72 10.67 14.68
CA ASP A 336 -15.45 10.25 15.28
C ASP A 336 -14.74 9.20 14.42
N GLN A 337 -15.46 8.19 13.91
CA GLN A 337 -14.90 7.22 12.98
C GLN A 337 -14.36 7.87 11.71
N MET A 338 -15.10 8.83 11.12
CA MET A 338 -14.65 9.56 9.93
C MET A 338 -13.37 10.36 10.20
N GLN A 339 -13.27 11.00 11.38
CA GLN A 339 -12.07 11.70 11.80
C GLN A 339 -10.88 10.75 11.96
N ASP A 340 -11.10 9.57 12.56
CA ASP A 340 -10.09 8.54 12.72
C ASP A 340 -9.62 7.99 11.36
N ILE A 341 -10.54 7.81 10.41
CA ILE A 341 -10.24 7.40 9.03
C ILE A 341 -9.36 8.45 8.35
N SER A 342 -9.73 9.73 8.41
CA SER A 342 -8.96 10.83 7.83
C SER A 342 -7.56 10.94 8.47
N THR A 343 -7.47 10.79 9.78
CA THR A 343 -6.19 10.82 10.52
C THR A 343 -5.28 9.67 10.13
N ARG A 344 -5.83 8.46 9.95
CA ARG A 344 -5.06 7.31 9.47
C ARG A 344 -4.58 7.52 8.04
N ALA A 345 -5.42 8.03 7.16
CA ALA A 345 -5.04 8.34 5.79
C ALA A 345 -3.90 9.37 5.74
N LEU A 346 -3.92 10.40 6.59
CA LEU A 346 -2.82 11.38 6.72
C LEU A 346 -1.53 10.73 7.26
N ALA A 347 -1.64 9.84 8.25
CA ALA A 347 -0.49 9.13 8.79
C ALA A 347 0.16 8.23 7.74
N ASP A 348 -0.63 7.49 6.96
CA ASP A 348 -0.15 6.64 5.88
C ASP A 348 0.54 7.46 4.77
N LEU A 349 -0.02 8.64 4.43
CA LEU A 349 0.62 9.58 3.51
C LEU A 349 1.97 10.05 4.04
N GLY A 350 2.05 10.40 5.32
CA GLY A 350 3.29 10.85 5.95
C GLY A 350 4.40 9.78 5.88
N VAL A 351 4.07 8.52 6.13
CA VAL A 351 5.00 7.39 6.01
C VAL A 351 5.48 7.21 4.57
N GLU A 352 4.57 7.34 3.60
CA GLU A 352 4.89 7.19 2.19
C GLU A 352 5.79 8.32 1.68
N MET A 353 5.50 9.57 2.06
CA MET A 353 6.34 10.73 1.76
C MET A 353 7.75 10.59 2.35
N GLN A 354 7.85 10.15 3.62
CA GLN A 354 9.14 9.88 4.25
C GLN A 354 9.93 8.78 3.54
N THR A 355 9.26 7.76 3.03
CA THR A 355 9.89 6.69 2.23
C THR A 355 10.44 7.25 0.93
N ILE A 356 9.70 8.12 0.25
CA ILE A 356 10.13 8.79 -0.98
C ILE A 356 11.33 9.71 -0.71
N ASP A 357 11.30 10.49 0.35
CA ASP A 357 12.42 11.36 0.73
C ASP A 357 13.70 10.57 1.02
N THR A 358 13.56 9.40 1.66
CA THR A 358 14.69 8.48 1.90
C THR A 358 15.26 7.93 0.58
N GLU A 359 14.40 7.55 -0.36
CA GLU A 359 14.85 7.05 -1.68
C GLU A 359 15.50 8.17 -2.52
N LEU A 360 14.98 9.39 -2.44
CA LEU A 360 15.62 10.55 -3.10
C LEU A 360 17.02 10.79 -2.56
N ALA A 361 17.19 10.78 -1.23
CA ALA A 361 18.50 10.95 -0.61
C ALA A 361 19.49 9.84 -1.02
N LEU A 362 19.02 8.58 -1.08
CA LEU A 362 19.83 7.45 -1.55
C LEU A 362 20.24 7.59 -3.02
N ASN A 363 19.31 8.04 -3.88
CA ASN A 363 19.60 8.30 -5.29
C ASN A 363 20.62 9.41 -5.47
N ASP A 364 20.54 10.48 -4.67
CA ASP A 364 21.50 11.58 -4.71
C ASP A 364 22.90 11.14 -4.26
N GLU A 365 23.02 10.33 -3.22
CA GLU A 365 24.28 9.76 -2.74
C GLU A 365 24.90 8.82 -3.79
N LEU A 366 24.10 7.93 -4.37
CA LEU A 366 24.53 7.02 -5.42
C LEU A 366 24.99 7.78 -6.67
N LYS A 367 24.24 8.79 -7.07
CA LYS A 367 24.59 9.67 -8.19
C LYS A 367 25.90 10.39 -7.94
N ALA A 368 26.12 10.96 -6.75
CA ALA A 368 27.35 11.63 -6.38
C ALA A 368 28.56 10.67 -6.45
N SER A 369 28.40 9.43 -5.96
CA SER A 369 29.44 8.39 -6.03
C SER A 369 29.76 8.02 -7.48
N LEU A 370 28.73 7.82 -8.32
CA LEU A 370 28.91 7.52 -9.74
C LEU A 370 29.54 8.68 -10.52
N GLN A 371 29.17 9.92 -10.19
CA GLN A 371 29.79 11.11 -10.78
C GLN A 371 31.25 11.24 -10.40
N ALA A 372 31.63 10.97 -9.15
CA ALA A 372 33.03 10.94 -8.72
C ALA A 372 33.84 9.86 -9.48
N THR A 373 33.23 8.66 -9.67
CA THR A 373 33.85 7.60 -10.48
C THR A 373 33.99 8.01 -11.93
N LEU A 374 32.93 8.61 -12.52
CA LEU A 374 32.93 9.13 -13.88
C LEU A 374 34.02 10.18 -14.07
N SER A 375 34.13 11.13 -13.13
CA SER A 375 35.19 12.17 -13.15
C SER A 375 36.58 11.56 -13.12
N SER A 376 36.80 10.52 -12.29
CA SER A 376 38.10 9.82 -12.23
C SER A 376 38.48 9.08 -13.51
N GLU A 377 37.47 8.68 -14.31
CA GLU A 377 37.67 7.94 -15.57
C GLU A 377 37.72 8.87 -16.80
N GLU A 378 36.97 9.97 -16.78
CA GLU A 378 36.77 10.84 -17.95
C GLU A 378 37.60 12.13 -17.90
N ASP A 379 37.83 12.69 -16.69
CA ASP A 379 38.44 14.01 -16.56
C ASP A 379 39.97 13.97 -16.76
N LEU A 380 40.49 15.04 -17.38
CA LEU A 380 41.89 15.19 -17.70
C LEU A 380 42.73 15.55 -16.47
N ASP A 381 43.82 14.86 -16.22
CA ASP A 381 44.88 15.37 -15.35
C ASP A 381 45.64 16.50 -16.05
N TYR A 382 45.22 17.72 -15.83
CA TYR A 382 45.81 18.91 -16.41
C TYR A 382 47.29 19.07 -16.08
N THR A 383 47.74 18.68 -14.89
CA THR A 383 49.14 18.82 -14.47
C THR A 383 50.03 17.93 -15.30
N LYS A 384 49.65 16.68 -15.46
CA LYS A 384 50.35 15.71 -16.27
C LYS A 384 50.36 16.08 -17.75
N THR A 385 49.16 16.40 -18.27
CA THR A 385 48.99 16.66 -19.71
C THR A 385 49.65 17.94 -20.17
N ILE A 386 49.65 19.02 -19.38
CA ILE A 386 50.38 20.27 -19.71
C ILE A 386 51.87 20.02 -19.68
N THR A 387 52.40 19.21 -18.75
CA THR A 387 53.81 18.86 -18.70
C THR A 387 54.24 18.07 -19.95
N GLU A 388 53.42 17.10 -20.37
CA GLU A 388 53.64 16.34 -21.60
C GLU A 388 53.56 17.25 -22.85
N LEU A 389 52.60 18.16 -22.91
CA LEU A 389 52.45 19.13 -24.00
C LEU A 389 53.68 20.03 -24.11
N GLN A 390 54.18 20.53 -22.98
CA GLN A 390 55.41 21.37 -22.96
C GLN A 390 56.65 20.56 -23.38
N ALA A 391 56.77 19.31 -22.93
CA ALA A 391 57.89 18.46 -23.32
C ALA A 391 57.94 18.13 -24.82
N ARG A 392 56.76 18.10 -25.48
CA ARG A 392 56.67 17.85 -26.95
C ARG A 392 56.78 19.10 -27.82
N LEU A 393 56.65 20.31 -27.22
CA LEU A 393 56.85 21.58 -27.87
C LEU A 393 58.34 22.01 -27.89
N LEU A 394 59.19 21.46 -27.03
CA LEU A 394 60.63 21.70 -26.97
C LEU A 394 61.38 20.69 -27.85
#